data_956e27e3bbdcd247642900dd9a5e7f91
#
_entry.id   956e27e3bbdcd247642900dd9a5e7f91
#
_cell.length_a   1.000
_cell.length_b   1.000
_cell.length_c   1.000
_cell.angle_alpha   90.00
_cell.angle_beta   90.00
_cell.angle_gamma   90.00
#
_symmetry.space_group_name_H-M   'P 1'
#
loop_
_entity.id
_entity.type
_entity.pdbx_description
1 polymer ?
#
loop_
_entity_poly.entity_id
_entity_poly.type
_entity_poly.pdbx_seq_one_letter_code
_entity_poly.pdbx_strand_id
1 'polypeptide(L)'
;MTDLDGKFSIEVTGKDEIEISYIGYKTQTIEVGDLGVLNVKMEGDNEVLDEVVVVGAGTQKKVSITGAITATEGIQLKAPTSSLTSSLAGKLAGVISTNSSGEPGSTSSFYIRGINTFGGVATPLILLDGVEISSGDLNRIPAESIESFSVLKDASATAIYGNRGANGVMLVTTKHGKENTKATVNVSVEASYFQPMNTPEFADGPTFMRTYNEAQQARSATVITPRYSDEIIAATESGINPYVYPNVDWYDMIFRSGNYNQRANVNVS
;
A
#
# COMPACT_ATOMS: atom_id res chain seq x y z
N MET A 1 30.25 25.02 -22.86
CA MET A 1 29.24 24.58 -23.84
C MET A 1 29.93 24.44 -25.19
N THR A 2 29.53 23.45 -25.99
CA THR A 2 30.01 23.27 -27.36
C THR A 2 29.24 24.15 -28.33
N ASP A 3 29.85 24.49 -29.46
CA ASP A 3 29.18 25.14 -30.60
C ASP A 3 28.35 24.15 -31.44
N LEU A 4 27.74 24.60 -32.51
CA LEU A 4 26.91 23.76 -33.39
C LEU A 4 27.70 22.66 -34.12
N ASP A 5 29.02 22.80 -34.23
CA ASP A 5 29.92 21.82 -34.82
C ASP A 5 30.55 20.89 -33.80
N GLY A 6 30.14 20.99 -32.51
CA GLY A 6 30.65 20.18 -31.42
C GLY A 6 32.01 20.59 -30.90
N LYS A 7 32.49 21.80 -31.28
CA LYS A 7 33.82 22.35 -30.83
C LYS A 7 33.66 23.10 -29.54
N PHE A 8 34.63 22.95 -28.65
CA PHE A 8 34.72 23.71 -27.42
C PHE A 8 36.13 24.24 -27.20
N SER A 9 36.25 25.30 -26.46
CA SER A 9 37.53 25.85 -26.01
C SER A 9 37.40 26.15 -24.52
N ILE A 10 38.35 25.67 -23.74
CA ILE A 10 38.40 25.86 -22.29
C ILE A 10 39.85 26.04 -21.84
N GLU A 11 40.10 27.00 -20.99
CA GLU A 11 41.40 27.17 -20.36
C GLU A 11 41.53 26.28 -19.15
N VAL A 12 42.47 25.37 -19.16
CA VAL A 12 42.70 24.35 -18.11
C VAL A 12 44.19 24.18 -17.88
N THR A 13 44.52 23.75 -16.68
CA THR A 13 45.88 23.34 -16.31
C THR A 13 46.08 21.86 -16.54
N GLY A 14 47.28 21.41 -16.89
CA GLY A 14 47.55 20.00 -17.24
C GLY A 14 47.24 18.94 -16.15
N LYS A 15 46.72 19.37 -14.99
CA LYS A 15 46.24 18.47 -13.90
C LYS A 15 44.73 18.46 -13.72
N ASP A 16 44.01 19.19 -14.56
CA ASP A 16 42.58 19.30 -14.45
C ASP A 16 41.89 18.15 -15.19
N GLU A 17 40.76 17.69 -14.63
CA GLU A 17 39.87 16.71 -15.25
C GLU A 17 38.69 17.45 -15.90
N ILE A 18 38.38 17.08 -17.13
CA ILE A 18 37.19 17.60 -17.83
C ILE A 18 36.14 16.54 -17.82
N GLU A 19 34.96 16.86 -17.29
CA GLU A 19 33.77 16.06 -17.36
C GLU A 19 32.93 16.51 -18.55
N ILE A 20 32.65 15.55 -19.45
CA ILE A 20 31.85 15.77 -20.66
C ILE A 20 30.56 14.98 -20.52
N SER A 21 29.44 15.67 -20.49
CA SER A 21 28.10 15.07 -20.40
C SER A 21 27.20 15.59 -21.51
N TYR A 22 26.39 14.71 -22.09
CA TYR A 22 25.37 15.06 -23.04
C TYR A 22 24.17 14.11 -22.89
N ILE A 23 22.98 14.62 -23.13
CA ILE A 23 21.74 13.84 -22.95
C ILE A 23 21.76 12.64 -23.91
N GLY A 24 21.64 11.41 -23.35
CA GLY A 24 21.68 10.16 -24.12
C GLY A 24 23.07 9.58 -24.36
N TYR A 25 24.09 10.13 -23.74
CA TYR A 25 25.46 9.65 -23.81
C TYR A 25 26.07 9.44 -22.40
N LYS A 26 26.98 8.48 -22.28
CA LYS A 26 27.71 8.23 -21.02
C LYS A 26 28.61 9.41 -20.71
N THR A 27 28.49 9.93 -19.49
CA THR A 27 29.41 10.94 -18.98
C THR A 27 30.83 10.39 -18.97
N GLN A 28 31.77 11.12 -19.56
CA GLN A 28 33.19 10.74 -19.59
C GLN A 28 34.02 11.80 -18.86
N THR A 29 34.87 11.35 -17.97
CA THR A 29 35.87 12.18 -17.29
C THR A 29 37.22 11.89 -17.90
N ILE A 30 37.91 12.92 -18.36
CA ILE A 30 39.20 12.82 -19.06
C ILE A 30 40.17 13.76 -18.42
N GLU A 31 41.34 13.25 -18.03
CA GLU A 31 42.48 14.06 -17.59
C GLU A 31 43.10 14.78 -18.79
N VAL A 32 43.26 16.08 -18.70
CA VAL A 32 43.72 16.90 -19.85
C VAL A 32 45.17 16.66 -20.22
N GLY A 33 46.04 16.42 -19.25
CA GLY A 33 47.47 16.25 -19.48
C GLY A 33 48.07 17.41 -20.28
N ASP A 34 49.05 17.10 -21.15
CA ASP A 34 49.73 18.07 -22.02
C ASP A 34 49.10 18.17 -23.43
N LEU A 35 47.80 17.73 -23.57
CA LEU A 35 47.15 17.67 -24.87
C LEU A 35 46.56 19.05 -25.24
N GLY A 36 47.09 19.67 -26.29
CA GLY A 36 46.57 20.96 -26.81
C GLY A 36 45.25 20.82 -27.60
N VAL A 37 44.87 19.62 -28.04
CA VAL A 37 43.61 19.31 -28.72
C VAL A 37 43.08 17.98 -28.21
N LEU A 38 41.83 17.98 -27.73
CA LEU A 38 41.15 16.79 -27.23
C LEU A 38 40.00 16.43 -28.16
N ASN A 39 40.04 15.26 -28.76
CA ASN A 39 38.92 14.69 -29.52
C ASN A 39 38.23 13.62 -28.70
N VAL A 40 37.00 13.91 -28.30
CA VAL A 40 36.20 12.98 -27.48
C VAL A 40 35.09 12.35 -28.32
N LYS A 41 35.08 11.03 -28.37
CA LYS A 41 33.99 10.30 -28.96
C LYS A 41 33.10 9.78 -27.82
N MET A 42 31.92 10.37 -27.70
CA MET A 42 30.96 9.92 -26.68
C MET A 42 30.29 8.62 -27.11
N GLU A 43 30.19 7.70 -26.17
CA GLU A 43 29.41 6.48 -26.34
C GLU A 43 27.97 6.74 -25.95
N GLY A 44 27.06 6.31 -26.80
CA GLY A 44 25.63 6.39 -26.47
C GLY A 44 25.35 5.66 -25.16
N ASP A 45 24.67 6.34 -24.26
CA ASP A 45 24.15 5.73 -23.06
C ASP A 45 22.93 4.91 -23.43
N ASN A 46 23.19 3.65 -23.81
CA ASN A 46 22.12 2.68 -24.07
C ASN A 46 21.50 2.15 -22.78
N GLU A 47 21.93 2.64 -21.61
CA GLU A 47 21.17 2.53 -20.38
C GLU A 47 20.01 3.57 -20.36
N VAL A 48 19.24 3.67 -21.45
CA VAL A 48 17.81 3.87 -21.28
C VAL A 48 17.39 2.68 -20.46
N LEU A 49 17.14 2.89 -19.17
CA LEU A 49 16.48 1.90 -18.33
C LEU A 49 15.24 1.47 -19.10
N ASP A 50 15.38 0.39 -19.86
CA ASP A 50 14.26 -0.26 -20.54
C ASP A 50 13.35 -0.73 -19.41
N GLU A 51 12.48 0.18 -18.94
CA GLU A 51 11.49 -0.14 -17.93
C GLU A 51 10.63 -1.29 -18.50
N VAL A 52 10.97 -2.48 -18.05
CA VAL A 52 10.35 -3.72 -18.49
C VAL A 52 9.16 -3.96 -17.56
N VAL A 53 8.01 -4.12 -18.16
CA VAL A 53 6.77 -4.41 -17.42
C VAL A 53 6.39 -5.86 -17.65
N VAL A 54 6.05 -6.56 -16.58
CA VAL A 54 5.51 -7.90 -16.67
C VAL A 54 4.10 -7.84 -17.26
N VAL A 55 3.90 -8.51 -18.38
CA VAL A 55 2.63 -8.57 -19.12
C VAL A 55 2.25 -10.03 -19.32
N GLY A 56 1.22 -10.48 -18.63
CA GLY A 56 0.70 -11.83 -18.81
C GLY A 56 1.77 -12.92 -18.65
N ALA A 57 2.13 -13.58 -19.73
CA ALA A 57 3.10 -14.69 -19.74
C ALA A 57 4.55 -14.25 -20.01
N GLY A 58 4.87 -12.95 -20.02
CA GLY A 58 6.21 -12.48 -20.35
C GLY A 58 6.47 -11.05 -19.93
N THR A 59 7.64 -10.55 -20.31
CA THR A 59 8.05 -9.18 -20.07
C THR A 59 8.07 -8.39 -21.37
N GLN A 60 7.56 -7.18 -21.38
CA GLN A 60 7.60 -6.26 -22.52
C GLN A 60 8.18 -4.90 -22.11
N LYS A 61 8.86 -4.24 -23.04
CA LYS A 61 9.28 -2.86 -22.81
C LYS A 61 8.06 -1.96 -22.62
N LYS A 62 8.07 -1.10 -21.62
CA LYS A 62 6.94 -0.16 -21.33
C LYS A 62 6.49 0.63 -22.54
N VAL A 63 7.44 1.03 -23.39
CA VAL A 63 7.17 1.76 -24.65
C VAL A 63 6.39 0.92 -25.67
N SER A 64 6.47 -0.40 -25.63
CA SER A 64 5.81 -1.32 -26.57
C SER A 64 4.42 -1.76 -26.10
N ILE A 65 3.98 -1.33 -24.92
CA ILE A 65 2.70 -1.74 -24.33
C ILE A 65 1.58 -0.88 -24.94
N THR A 66 0.71 -1.51 -25.71
CA THR A 66 -0.50 -0.87 -26.27
C THR A 66 -1.72 -0.98 -25.36
N GLY A 67 -1.71 -1.86 -24.36
CA GLY A 67 -2.80 -2.05 -23.40
C GLY A 67 -2.73 -1.09 -22.21
N ALA A 68 -3.86 -0.85 -21.52
CA ALA A 68 -3.90 -0.05 -20.30
C ALA A 68 -3.30 -0.82 -19.11
N ILE A 69 -1.96 -0.88 -19.05
CA ILE A 69 -1.21 -1.49 -17.95
C ILE A 69 -0.63 -0.37 -17.08
N THR A 70 -0.80 -0.51 -15.77
CA THR A 70 -0.12 0.35 -14.80
C THR A 70 0.90 -0.50 -14.06
N ALA A 71 2.16 -0.12 -14.12
CA ALA A 71 3.22 -0.74 -13.35
C ALA A 71 3.77 0.24 -12.32
N THR A 72 4.18 -0.28 -11.17
CA THR A 72 4.82 0.48 -10.09
C THR A 72 5.82 -0.41 -9.37
N GLU A 73 6.91 0.17 -8.90
CA GLU A 73 7.90 -0.56 -8.11
C GLU A 73 7.38 -0.82 -6.69
N GLY A 74 7.73 -1.98 -6.14
CA GLY A 74 7.29 -2.37 -4.80
C GLY A 74 7.70 -1.36 -3.71
N ILE A 75 8.87 -0.75 -3.83
CA ILE A 75 9.37 0.23 -2.85
C ILE A 75 8.51 1.50 -2.77
N GLN A 76 7.90 1.91 -3.89
CA GLN A 76 7.00 3.07 -3.94
C GLN A 76 5.69 2.82 -3.17
N LEU A 77 5.35 1.55 -2.94
CA LEU A 77 4.18 1.15 -2.17
C LEU A 77 4.44 1.08 -0.67
N LYS A 78 5.69 1.24 -0.24
CA LYS A 78 6.00 1.30 1.19
C LYS A 78 5.23 2.45 1.83
N ALA A 79 4.43 2.11 2.83
CA ALA A 79 3.67 3.06 3.64
C ALA A 79 3.76 2.65 5.11
N PRO A 80 3.65 3.57 6.05
CA PRO A 80 3.68 3.27 7.48
C PRO A 80 2.37 2.59 7.93
N THR A 81 1.96 1.56 7.19
CA THR A 81 0.79 0.74 7.49
C THR A 81 1.20 -0.70 7.64
N SER A 82 0.53 -1.43 8.53
CA SER A 82 0.77 -2.87 8.72
C SER A 82 0.24 -3.73 7.55
N SER A 83 -0.48 -3.11 6.61
CA SER A 83 -1.18 -3.78 5.52
C SER A 83 -0.68 -3.29 4.18
N LEU A 84 -0.09 -4.19 3.37
CA LEU A 84 0.34 -3.87 2.02
C LEU A 84 -0.87 -3.49 1.14
N THR A 85 -2.01 -4.18 1.32
CA THR A 85 -3.23 -3.90 0.54
C THR A 85 -3.80 -2.50 0.79
N SER A 86 -3.69 -1.97 2.02
CA SER A 86 -4.09 -0.58 2.30
C SER A 86 -3.14 0.44 1.67
N SER A 87 -1.87 0.10 1.46
CA SER A 87 -0.91 1.00 0.81
C SER A 87 -1.11 1.13 -0.69
N LEU A 88 -1.89 0.24 -1.32
CA LEU A 88 -2.24 0.32 -2.74
C LEU A 88 -3.20 1.49 -3.06
N ALA A 89 -3.94 1.95 -2.04
CA ALA A 89 -4.89 3.04 -2.19
C ALA A 89 -4.21 4.33 -2.69
N GLY A 90 -4.68 4.88 -3.80
CA GLY A 90 -4.17 6.12 -4.38
C GLY A 90 -2.79 6.03 -5.07
N LYS A 91 -2.09 4.89 -4.98
CA LYS A 91 -0.77 4.69 -5.60
C LYS A 91 -0.82 3.98 -6.96
N LEU A 92 -1.85 3.19 -7.20
CA LEU A 92 -2.05 2.48 -8.47
C LEU A 92 -3.21 3.10 -9.23
N ALA A 93 -2.93 3.69 -10.39
CA ALA A 93 -3.96 4.30 -11.22
C ALA A 93 -4.99 3.24 -11.70
N GLY A 94 -6.29 3.50 -11.44
CA GLY A 94 -7.40 2.62 -11.78
C GLY A 94 -7.66 1.49 -10.77
N VAL A 95 -6.99 1.51 -9.61
CA VAL A 95 -7.29 0.64 -8.47
C VAL A 95 -8.03 1.46 -7.42
N ILE A 96 -9.19 0.99 -7.04
CA ILE A 96 -10.00 1.56 -5.96
C ILE A 96 -9.84 0.63 -4.76
N SER A 97 -9.33 1.15 -3.66
CA SER A 97 -9.20 0.41 -2.41
C SER A 97 -10.18 0.96 -1.38
N THR A 98 -10.90 0.06 -0.74
CA THR A 98 -11.81 0.39 0.36
C THR A 98 -11.35 -0.34 1.62
N ASN A 99 -11.19 0.43 2.69
CA ASN A 99 -10.87 -0.11 4.00
C ASN A 99 -12.15 -0.10 4.84
N SER A 100 -12.67 -1.30 5.15
CA SER A 100 -13.93 -1.44 5.89
C SER A 100 -13.73 -1.28 7.40
N SER A 101 -12.51 -1.49 7.89
CA SER A 101 -12.17 -1.32 9.30
C SER A 101 -10.80 -0.68 9.45
N GLY A 102 -10.61 0.10 10.52
CA GLY A 102 -9.30 0.62 10.91
C GLY A 102 -8.50 -0.36 11.77
N GLU A 103 -8.94 -1.60 11.90
CA GLU A 103 -8.30 -2.62 12.72
C GLU A 103 -6.89 -2.92 12.20
N PRO A 104 -5.86 -2.94 13.08
CA PRO A 104 -4.50 -3.26 12.70
C PRO A 104 -4.40 -4.65 12.06
N GLY A 105 -3.81 -4.72 10.86
CA GLY A 105 -3.67 -5.98 10.10
C GLY A 105 -4.87 -6.37 9.26
N SER A 106 -5.97 -5.60 9.28
CA SER A 106 -7.09 -5.84 8.39
C SER A 106 -6.68 -5.67 6.93
N THR A 107 -7.27 -6.50 6.06
CA THR A 107 -7.06 -6.42 4.62
C THR A 107 -8.04 -5.43 4.00
N SER A 108 -7.54 -4.56 3.13
CA SER A 108 -8.40 -3.71 2.31
C SER A 108 -8.94 -4.50 1.14
N SER A 109 -10.21 -4.29 0.82
CA SER A 109 -10.77 -4.75 -0.45
C SER A 109 -10.36 -3.79 -1.55
N PHE A 110 -9.91 -4.31 -2.69
CA PHE A 110 -9.56 -3.48 -3.83
C PHE A 110 -10.18 -4.01 -5.12
N TYR A 111 -10.48 -3.08 -6.01
CA TYR A 111 -11.19 -3.32 -7.26
C TYR A 111 -10.45 -2.59 -8.39
N ILE A 112 -10.44 -3.19 -9.57
CA ILE A 112 -9.86 -2.58 -10.76
C ILE A 112 -11.00 -1.98 -11.58
N ARG A 113 -10.95 -0.65 -11.82
CA ARG A 113 -11.99 0.13 -12.53
C ARG A 113 -13.39 0.09 -11.85
N GLY A 114 -13.47 -0.30 -10.58
CA GLY A 114 -14.69 -0.37 -9.82
C GLY A 114 -15.31 -1.78 -9.73
N ILE A 115 -16.52 -1.85 -9.20
CA ILE A 115 -17.27 -3.09 -9.05
C ILE A 115 -18.09 -3.29 -10.32
N ASN A 116 -17.72 -4.27 -11.15
CA ASN A 116 -18.31 -4.53 -12.45
C ASN A 116 -19.25 -5.76 -12.44
N THR A 117 -19.43 -6.41 -11.30
CA THR A 117 -20.26 -7.62 -11.17
C THR A 117 -21.49 -7.35 -10.33
N PHE A 118 -22.62 -7.86 -10.78
CA PHE A 118 -23.86 -7.83 -10.01
C PHE A 118 -24.06 -9.21 -9.33
N GLY A 119 -23.85 -9.26 -8.00
CA GLY A 119 -24.02 -10.48 -7.21
C GLY A 119 -22.90 -11.51 -7.29
N GLY A 120 -21.77 -11.21 -7.97
CA GLY A 120 -20.59 -12.08 -8.07
C GLY A 120 -19.38 -11.57 -7.28
N VAL A 121 -18.28 -12.32 -7.34
CA VAL A 121 -17.00 -11.93 -6.77
C VAL A 121 -16.43 -10.78 -7.61
N ALA A 122 -16.24 -9.61 -7.00
CA ALA A 122 -15.73 -8.41 -7.67
C ALA A 122 -14.24 -8.21 -7.52
N THR A 123 -13.55 -9.05 -6.73
CA THR A 123 -12.11 -8.95 -6.48
C THR A 123 -11.30 -9.34 -7.72
N PRO A 124 -10.22 -8.63 -8.05
CA PRO A 124 -9.34 -9.00 -9.13
C PRO A 124 -8.56 -10.30 -8.82
N LEU A 125 -8.07 -10.96 -9.86
CA LEU A 125 -7.15 -12.06 -9.75
C LEU A 125 -5.76 -11.54 -9.35
N ILE A 126 -5.17 -12.11 -8.30
CA ILE A 126 -3.83 -11.74 -7.84
C ILE A 126 -2.88 -12.91 -8.14
N LEU A 127 -1.80 -12.61 -8.85
CA LEU A 127 -0.76 -13.58 -9.17
C LEU A 127 0.58 -13.12 -8.60
N LEU A 128 1.18 -13.95 -7.76
CA LEU A 128 2.54 -13.77 -7.25
C LEU A 128 3.46 -14.70 -8.04
N ASP A 129 4.36 -14.15 -8.82
CA ASP A 129 5.27 -14.87 -9.70
C ASP A 129 4.56 -15.96 -10.56
N GLY A 130 3.33 -15.62 -11.01
CA GLY A 130 2.49 -16.51 -11.81
C GLY A 130 1.59 -17.44 -11.01
N VAL A 131 1.72 -17.52 -9.69
CA VAL A 131 0.89 -18.35 -8.81
C VAL A 131 -0.21 -17.50 -8.18
N GLU A 132 -1.45 -18.00 -8.21
CA GLU A 132 -2.57 -17.33 -7.61
C GLU A 132 -2.49 -17.30 -6.08
N ILE A 133 -2.70 -16.13 -5.51
CA ILE A 133 -2.73 -15.90 -4.07
C ILE A 133 -3.97 -15.10 -3.66
N SER A 134 -4.32 -15.17 -2.37
CA SER A 134 -5.37 -14.34 -1.80
C SER A 134 -4.87 -12.94 -1.42
N SER A 135 -5.79 -11.97 -1.23
CA SER A 135 -5.46 -10.65 -0.69
C SER A 135 -4.86 -10.74 0.72
N GLY A 136 -5.26 -11.74 1.50
CA GLY A 136 -4.69 -12.01 2.82
C GLY A 136 -3.23 -12.44 2.76
N ASP A 137 -2.89 -13.29 1.79
CA ASP A 137 -1.50 -13.72 1.57
C ASP A 137 -0.64 -12.57 1.05
N LEU A 138 -1.16 -11.78 0.10
CA LEU A 138 -0.50 -10.58 -0.38
C LEU A 138 -0.15 -9.62 0.76
N ASN A 139 -1.04 -9.50 1.75
CA ASN A 139 -0.84 -8.61 2.89
C ASN A 139 0.31 -9.02 3.82
N ARG A 140 0.70 -10.29 3.78
CA ARG A 140 1.82 -10.83 4.57
C ARG A 140 3.18 -10.62 3.92
N ILE A 141 3.22 -10.29 2.63
CA ILE A 141 4.45 -10.12 1.88
C ILE A 141 5.05 -8.75 2.20
N PRO A 142 6.32 -8.66 2.62
CA PRO A 142 6.98 -7.38 2.82
C PRO A 142 7.10 -6.62 1.50
N ALA A 143 6.79 -5.32 1.49
CA ALA A 143 6.90 -4.49 0.29
C ALA A 143 8.32 -4.47 -0.31
N GLU A 144 9.32 -4.61 0.56
CA GLU A 144 10.74 -4.65 0.15
C GLU A 144 11.12 -5.88 -0.66
N SER A 145 10.41 -7.01 -0.51
CA SER A 145 10.65 -8.24 -1.28
C SER A 145 10.00 -8.20 -2.66
N ILE A 146 9.15 -7.20 -2.91
CA ILE A 146 8.46 -7.05 -4.18
C ILE A 146 9.30 -6.17 -5.10
N GLU A 147 9.51 -6.63 -6.33
CA GLU A 147 10.17 -5.87 -7.38
C GLU A 147 9.17 -4.91 -8.04
N SER A 148 8.03 -5.45 -8.50
CA SER A 148 7.04 -4.66 -9.20
C SER A 148 5.61 -5.16 -9.03
N PHE A 149 4.66 -4.22 -9.19
CA PHE A 149 3.24 -4.49 -9.35
C PHE A 149 2.82 -4.07 -10.75
N SER A 150 2.14 -4.94 -11.47
CA SER A 150 1.55 -4.65 -12.76
C SER A 150 0.06 -4.95 -12.73
N VAL A 151 -0.76 -3.95 -13.11
CA VAL A 151 -2.21 -4.08 -13.11
C VAL A 151 -2.71 -4.12 -14.55
N LEU A 152 -3.24 -5.28 -14.95
CA LEU A 152 -3.86 -5.49 -16.24
C LEU A 152 -5.34 -5.12 -16.16
N LYS A 153 -5.72 -4.06 -16.86
CA LYS A 153 -7.08 -3.49 -16.77
C LYS A 153 -7.94 -3.80 -17.99
N ASP A 154 -7.30 -4.06 -19.14
CA ASP A 154 -8.00 -4.28 -20.39
C ASP A 154 -8.29 -5.75 -20.65
N ALA A 155 -9.43 -6.02 -21.27
CA ALA A 155 -9.85 -7.38 -21.62
C ALA A 155 -8.84 -8.10 -22.52
N SER A 156 -8.16 -7.38 -23.42
CA SER A 156 -7.11 -7.95 -24.26
C SER A 156 -5.91 -8.45 -23.47
N ALA A 157 -5.50 -7.70 -22.44
CA ALA A 157 -4.39 -8.07 -21.57
C ALA A 157 -4.78 -9.20 -20.59
N THR A 158 -6.06 -9.27 -20.17
CA THR A 158 -6.54 -10.28 -19.22
C THR A 158 -7.08 -11.54 -19.89
N ALA A 159 -7.22 -11.56 -21.22
CA ALA A 159 -7.81 -12.68 -21.98
C ALA A 159 -7.13 -14.04 -21.73
N ILE A 160 -5.83 -14.06 -21.49
CA ILE A 160 -5.08 -15.29 -21.19
C ILE A 160 -5.50 -15.94 -19.87
N TYR A 161 -6.13 -15.19 -18.96
CA TYR A 161 -6.64 -15.68 -17.67
C TYR A 161 -8.11 -16.09 -17.72
N GLY A 162 -8.74 -16.00 -18.91
CA GLY A 162 -10.12 -16.35 -19.14
C GLY A 162 -11.09 -15.63 -18.22
N ASN A 163 -12.11 -16.32 -17.75
CA ASN A 163 -13.15 -15.75 -16.88
C ASN A 163 -12.61 -15.20 -15.54
N ARG A 164 -11.50 -15.74 -15.04
CA ARG A 164 -10.90 -15.30 -13.78
C ARG A 164 -10.25 -13.91 -13.91
N GLY A 165 -9.87 -13.51 -15.11
CA GLY A 165 -9.34 -12.18 -15.40
C GLY A 165 -10.42 -11.11 -15.66
N ALA A 166 -11.71 -11.45 -15.58
CA ALA A 166 -12.81 -10.54 -15.92
C ALA A 166 -12.82 -9.24 -15.08
N ASN A 167 -12.43 -9.31 -13.80
CA ASN A 167 -12.35 -8.17 -12.89
C ASN A 167 -10.97 -7.50 -12.89
N GLY A 168 -10.13 -7.82 -13.87
CA GLY A 168 -8.74 -7.39 -13.93
C GLY A 168 -7.79 -8.36 -13.24
N VAL A 169 -6.50 -8.20 -13.52
CA VAL A 169 -5.44 -9.05 -12.96
C VAL A 169 -4.36 -8.16 -12.36
N MET A 170 -3.93 -8.50 -11.17
CA MET A 170 -2.78 -7.90 -10.52
C MET A 170 -1.62 -8.90 -10.55
N LEU A 171 -0.54 -8.53 -11.23
CA LEU A 171 0.70 -9.29 -11.26
C LEU A 171 1.64 -8.71 -10.22
N VAL A 172 2.13 -9.54 -9.33
CA VAL A 172 3.11 -9.20 -8.32
C VAL A 172 4.36 -10.00 -8.62
N THR A 173 5.47 -9.30 -8.83
CA THR A 173 6.77 -9.93 -9.10
C THR A 173 7.68 -9.72 -7.90
N THR A 174 8.27 -10.79 -7.40
CA THR A 174 9.25 -10.70 -6.30
C THR A 174 10.65 -10.43 -6.84
N LYS A 175 11.51 -9.90 -5.97
CA LYS A 175 12.92 -9.69 -6.30
C LYS A 175 13.64 -11.04 -6.40
N HIS A 176 14.30 -11.24 -7.51
CA HIS A 176 15.16 -12.40 -7.73
C HIS A 176 16.64 -12.02 -7.59
N GLY A 177 17.45 -12.93 -7.09
CA GLY A 177 18.90 -12.77 -7.07
C GLY A 177 19.44 -12.68 -8.49
N LYS A 178 20.42 -11.81 -8.72
CA LYS A 178 21.12 -11.69 -10.01
C LYS A 178 22.43 -12.46 -9.94
N GLU A 179 22.74 -13.23 -10.99
CA GLU A 179 24.02 -13.91 -11.10
C GLU A 179 25.20 -12.91 -11.10
N ASN A 180 26.31 -13.31 -10.50
CA ASN A 180 27.54 -12.51 -10.40
C ASN A 180 27.42 -11.15 -9.68
N THR A 181 26.41 -10.96 -8.84
CA THR A 181 26.31 -9.78 -7.97
C THR A 181 26.76 -10.13 -6.54
N LYS A 182 27.29 -9.11 -5.83
CA LYS A 182 27.60 -9.28 -4.41
C LYS A 182 26.30 -9.46 -3.63
N ALA A 183 26.30 -10.38 -2.66
CA ALA A 183 25.15 -10.58 -1.79
C ALA A 183 24.78 -9.27 -1.07
N THR A 184 23.52 -8.88 -1.19
CA THR A 184 22.96 -7.70 -0.53
C THR A 184 22.07 -8.15 0.61
N VAL A 185 22.33 -7.67 1.81
CA VAL A 185 21.51 -7.94 2.99
C VAL A 185 20.73 -6.69 3.34
N ASN A 186 19.40 -6.78 3.26
CA ASN A 186 18.51 -5.71 3.67
C ASN A 186 17.81 -6.11 4.98
N VAL A 187 17.98 -5.28 6.00
CA VAL A 187 17.30 -5.45 7.29
C VAL A 187 16.38 -4.29 7.50
N SER A 188 15.10 -4.56 7.73
CA SER A 188 14.12 -3.53 8.10
C SER A 188 13.45 -3.89 9.42
N VAL A 189 13.36 -2.90 10.30
CA VAL A 189 12.66 -3.00 11.58
C VAL A 189 11.65 -1.87 11.64
N GLU A 190 10.40 -2.22 11.86
CA GLU A 190 9.29 -1.27 11.95
C GLU A 190 8.62 -1.44 13.31
N ALA A 191 8.36 -0.33 13.98
CA ALA A 191 7.56 -0.28 15.19
C ALA A 191 6.42 0.70 14.98
N SER A 192 5.20 0.28 15.27
CA SER A 192 4.00 1.08 15.10
C SER A 192 3.14 1.04 16.36
N TYR A 193 2.57 2.18 16.71
CA TYR A 193 1.55 2.28 17.74
C TYR A 193 0.22 2.62 17.11
N PHE A 194 -0.78 1.79 17.37
CA PHE A 194 -2.13 1.95 16.86
C PHE A 194 -3.06 2.33 18.00
N GLN A 195 -3.87 3.34 17.79
CA GLN A 195 -4.94 3.71 18.71
C GLN A 195 -6.22 3.98 17.93
N PRO A 196 -7.40 3.68 18.49
CA PRO A 196 -8.66 4.08 17.90
C PRO A 196 -8.72 5.60 17.81
N MET A 197 -9.09 6.13 16.65
CA MET A 197 -9.26 7.58 16.48
C MET A 197 -10.55 8.10 17.11
N ASN A 198 -11.57 7.26 17.10
CA ASN A 198 -12.88 7.59 17.68
C ASN A 198 -13.47 6.31 18.29
N THR A 199 -13.77 6.36 19.55
CA THR A 199 -14.49 5.31 20.27
C THR A 199 -15.92 5.78 20.50
N PRO A 200 -16.94 4.93 20.26
CA PRO A 200 -18.31 5.31 20.59
C PRO A 200 -18.46 5.50 22.09
N GLU A 201 -19.06 6.62 22.50
CA GLU A 201 -19.51 6.80 23.86
C GLU A 201 -20.85 6.08 24.06
N PHE A 202 -20.87 5.13 24.95
CA PHE A 202 -22.09 4.43 25.32
C PHE A 202 -22.74 5.13 26.52
N ALA A 203 -24.07 5.12 26.54
CA ALA A 203 -24.82 5.56 27.71
C ALA A 203 -24.50 4.67 28.90
N ASP A 204 -24.28 5.26 30.05
CA ASP A 204 -24.16 4.54 31.31
C ASP A 204 -25.47 3.84 31.70
N GLY A 205 -25.41 2.92 32.65
CA GLY A 205 -26.57 2.13 33.09
C GLY A 205 -27.79 2.96 33.47
N PRO A 206 -27.65 3.98 34.35
CA PRO A 206 -28.74 4.86 34.73
C PRO A 206 -29.37 5.63 33.57
N THR A 207 -28.54 6.18 32.67
CA THR A 207 -29.01 6.90 31.46
C THR A 207 -29.76 5.94 30.51
N PHE A 208 -29.23 4.74 30.28
CA PHE A 208 -29.91 3.73 29.50
C PHE A 208 -31.29 3.38 30.08
N MET A 209 -31.36 3.14 31.39
CA MET A 209 -32.61 2.78 32.07
C MET A 209 -33.68 3.87 31.94
N ARG A 210 -33.28 5.15 32.16
CA ARG A 210 -34.19 6.31 32.02
C ARG A 210 -34.70 6.43 30.58
N THR A 211 -33.78 6.40 29.61
CA THR A 211 -34.13 6.52 28.19
C THR A 211 -35.00 5.35 27.71
N TYR A 212 -34.72 4.13 28.19
CA TYR A 212 -35.54 2.98 27.88
C TYR A 212 -36.98 3.14 28.39
N ASN A 213 -37.16 3.56 29.65
CA ASN A 213 -38.48 3.80 30.23
C ASN A 213 -39.24 4.90 29.46
N GLU A 214 -38.59 5.99 29.12
CA GLU A 214 -39.13 7.09 28.33
C GLU A 214 -39.54 6.61 26.93
N ALA A 215 -38.72 5.83 26.25
CA ALA A 215 -39.01 5.27 24.93
C ALA A 215 -40.20 4.31 24.98
N GLN A 216 -40.35 3.53 26.02
CA GLN A 216 -41.51 2.64 26.23
C GLN A 216 -42.81 3.45 26.46
N GLN A 217 -42.74 4.48 27.31
CA GLN A 217 -43.89 5.35 27.55
C GLN A 217 -44.32 6.10 26.29
N ALA A 218 -43.36 6.61 25.49
CA ALA A 218 -43.63 7.35 24.25
C ALA A 218 -44.32 6.48 23.18
N ARG A 219 -44.14 5.13 23.21
CA ARG A 219 -44.78 4.20 22.29
C ARG A 219 -46.14 3.77 22.74
N SER A 220 -46.55 4.06 23.99
CA SER A 220 -47.82 3.66 24.55
C SER A 220 -48.80 4.82 24.64
N ALA A 221 -50.02 4.59 24.24
CA ALA A 221 -51.11 5.55 24.41
C ALA A 221 -51.60 5.67 25.86
N THR A 222 -51.22 4.72 26.72
CA THR A 222 -51.58 4.67 28.14
C THR A 222 -50.31 4.71 29.00
N VAL A 223 -50.45 5.16 30.24
CA VAL A 223 -49.34 5.09 31.20
C VAL A 223 -49.01 3.66 31.50
N ILE A 224 -47.75 3.28 31.28
CA ILE A 224 -47.22 1.94 31.53
C ILE A 224 -46.37 1.92 32.79
N THR A 225 -46.29 0.77 33.46
CA THR A 225 -45.35 0.54 34.54
C THR A 225 -43.93 0.54 33.96
N PRO A 226 -43.00 1.40 34.41
CA PRO A 226 -41.64 1.39 33.90
C PRO A 226 -40.97 0.05 34.16
N ARG A 227 -40.14 -0.39 33.22
CA ARG A 227 -39.35 -1.62 33.39
C ARG A 227 -38.34 -1.48 34.50
N TYR A 228 -37.75 -0.29 34.62
CA TYR A 228 -36.77 0.04 35.65
C TYR A 228 -37.41 1.04 36.62
N SER A 229 -37.54 0.66 37.89
CA SER A 229 -38.04 1.58 38.91
C SER A 229 -37.01 2.65 39.23
N ASP A 230 -37.46 3.80 39.74
CA ASP A 230 -36.59 4.89 40.14
C ASP A 230 -35.61 4.47 41.26
N GLU A 231 -36.02 3.53 42.11
CA GLU A 231 -35.16 2.96 43.15
C GLU A 231 -33.99 2.17 42.55
N ILE A 232 -34.22 1.36 41.50
CA ILE A 232 -33.16 0.60 40.81
C ILE A 232 -32.22 1.57 40.11
N ILE A 233 -32.75 2.60 39.46
CA ILE A 233 -31.94 3.61 38.76
C ILE A 233 -31.06 4.34 39.78
N ALA A 234 -31.61 4.78 40.88
CA ALA A 234 -30.86 5.46 41.94
C ALA A 234 -29.81 4.56 42.61
N ALA A 235 -30.14 3.30 42.82
CA ALA A 235 -29.20 2.30 43.35
C ALA A 235 -28.03 2.04 42.40
N THR A 236 -28.30 2.00 41.09
CA THR A 236 -27.24 1.84 40.06
C THR A 236 -26.37 3.10 39.98
N GLU A 237 -26.96 4.28 40.04
CA GLU A 237 -26.25 5.58 40.00
C GLU A 237 -25.35 5.77 41.21
N SER A 238 -25.83 5.38 42.39
CA SER A 238 -25.05 5.48 43.66
C SER A 238 -23.96 4.41 43.80
N GLY A 239 -24.01 3.33 43.00
CA GLY A 239 -23.04 2.23 43.08
C GLY A 239 -23.07 1.43 44.37
N ILE A 240 -24.17 1.39 45.12
CA ILE A 240 -24.32 0.77 46.42
C ILE A 240 -23.88 -0.70 46.41
N ASN A 241 -24.24 -1.44 45.37
CA ASN A 241 -23.83 -2.84 45.22
C ASN A 241 -23.61 -3.15 43.73
N PRO A 242 -22.35 -3.08 43.25
CA PRO A 242 -22.04 -3.29 41.82
C PRO A 242 -22.37 -4.69 41.28
N TYR A 243 -22.53 -5.67 42.18
CA TYR A 243 -22.89 -7.03 41.77
C TYR A 243 -24.40 -7.19 41.55
N VAL A 244 -25.21 -6.37 42.19
CA VAL A 244 -26.67 -6.39 42.05
C VAL A 244 -27.14 -5.32 41.07
N TYR A 245 -26.49 -4.14 41.14
CA TYR A 245 -26.81 -2.97 40.28
C TYR A 245 -25.55 -2.58 39.48
N PRO A 246 -25.19 -3.38 38.45
CA PRO A 246 -23.96 -3.15 37.70
C PRO A 246 -24.09 -1.91 36.81
N ASN A 247 -23.05 -1.07 36.84
CA ASN A 247 -22.84 0.02 35.90
C ASN A 247 -21.43 -0.14 35.31
N VAL A 248 -21.29 -1.00 34.33
CA VAL A 248 -20.00 -1.40 33.77
C VAL A 248 -19.89 -0.91 32.33
N ASP A 249 -18.84 -0.16 32.06
CA ASP A 249 -18.42 0.11 30.70
C ASP A 249 -17.71 -1.12 30.13
N TRP A 250 -18.48 -1.92 29.39
CA TRP A 250 -17.97 -3.12 28.73
C TRP A 250 -16.98 -2.81 27.62
N TYR A 251 -17.12 -1.64 26.99
CA TYR A 251 -16.20 -1.25 25.93
C TYR A 251 -14.81 -0.99 26.48
N ASP A 252 -14.70 -0.17 27.52
CA ASP A 252 -13.43 0.14 28.17
C ASP A 252 -12.77 -1.10 28.81
N MET A 253 -13.61 -2.03 29.30
CA MET A 253 -13.11 -3.29 29.88
C MET A 253 -12.55 -4.27 28.84
N ILE A 254 -13.15 -4.35 27.65
CA ILE A 254 -12.81 -5.35 26.62
C ILE A 254 -11.78 -4.81 25.64
N PHE A 255 -11.90 -3.55 25.23
CA PHE A 255 -11.06 -2.94 24.21
C PHE A 255 -9.89 -2.19 24.83
N ARG A 256 -8.71 -2.39 24.27
CA ARG A 256 -7.53 -1.63 24.67
C ARG A 256 -7.52 -0.29 23.96
N SER A 257 -7.07 0.75 24.68
CA SER A 257 -6.90 2.10 24.14
C SER A 257 -5.78 2.22 23.09
N GLY A 258 -4.93 1.22 22.97
CA GLY A 258 -3.88 1.16 21.95
C GLY A 258 -3.12 -0.16 21.94
N ASN A 259 -2.41 -0.40 20.84
CA ASN A 259 -1.61 -1.60 20.64
C ASN A 259 -0.30 -1.28 19.92
N TYR A 260 0.76 -2.02 20.29
CA TYR A 260 2.06 -1.97 19.63
C TYR A 260 2.19 -3.10 18.63
N ASN A 261 2.65 -2.78 17.43
CA ASN A 261 3.04 -3.76 16.42
C ASN A 261 4.52 -3.58 16.10
N GLN A 262 5.25 -4.69 16.03
CA GLN A 262 6.65 -4.72 15.64
C GLN A 262 6.83 -5.74 14.52
N ARG A 263 7.53 -5.34 13.47
CA ARG A 263 7.86 -6.19 12.33
C ARG A 263 9.36 -6.09 12.07
N ALA A 264 10.02 -7.23 11.96
CA ALA A 264 11.40 -7.29 11.52
C ALA A 264 11.48 -8.17 10.26
N ASN A 265 12.11 -7.67 9.21
CA ASN A 265 12.33 -8.40 7.97
C ASN A 265 13.82 -8.41 7.66
N VAL A 266 14.30 -9.57 7.24
CA VAL A 266 15.66 -9.75 6.73
C VAL A 266 15.55 -10.35 5.34
N ASN A 267 16.07 -9.66 4.35
CA ASN A 267 16.09 -10.11 2.97
C ASN A 267 17.54 -10.19 2.50
N VAL A 268 17.91 -11.32 1.92
CA VAL A 268 19.23 -11.58 1.35
C VAL A 268 19.04 -11.89 -0.14
N SER A 269 19.65 -11.09 -1.00
CA SER A 269 19.59 -11.26 -2.46
C SER A 269 20.96 -11.21 -3.09
#